data_1c20f023a54003a54af90695a942d771
#
_entry.id   1c20f023a54003a54af90695a942d771
#
_cell.length_a   1.000
_cell.length_b   1.000
_cell.length_c   1.000
_cell.angle_alpha   90.00
_cell.angle_beta   90.00
_cell.angle_gamma   90.00
#
_symmetry.space_group_name_H-M   'P 1'
#
loop_
_entity.id
_entity.type
_entity.pdbx_description
1 polymer ?
#
loop_
_entity_poly.entity_id
_entity_poly.type
_entity_poly.pdbx_seq_one_letter_code
_entity_poly.pdbx_strand_id
1 'polypeptide(L)'
;MPLLNRRQVLSLVSLAAWQRAGAQTFDHQYAAWDALLKKHVRWLPDQKQSRVAYAGMAADRAALKAVLDNFSAVSPAAFAGLSRSQQMAFLINAYNAFTIELTSSLPALARLRVESPRKRRMPSSSCSSSASAL
;
A
#
# COMPACT_ATOMS: atom_id res chain seq x y z
N MET A 1 45.06 30.74 -24.22
CA MET A 1 43.98 29.79 -23.82
C MET A 1 44.16 29.50 -22.33
N PRO A 2 43.27 29.98 -21.44
CA PRO A 2 43.40 29.73 -20.01
C PRO A 2 42.97 28.30 -19.71
N LEU A 3 43.87 27.51 -19.13
CA LEU A 3 43.62 26.15 -18.66
C LEU A 3 42.66 26.19 -17.46
N LEU A 4 41.45 25.60 -17.58
CA LEU A 4 40.53 25.48 -16.46
C LEU A 4 41.16 24.69 -15.32
N ASN A 5 41.24 25.31 -14.17
CA ASN A 5 41.82 24.74 -12.96
C ASN A 5 40.94 23.62 -12.43
N ARG A 6 41.56 22.53 -11.97
CA ARG A 6 40.89 21.29 -11.46
C ARG A 6 39.80 21.53 -10.42
N ARG A 7 39.88 22.62 -9.67
CA ARG A 7 38.89 23.04 -8.69
C ARG A 7 37.60 23.60 -9.31
N GLN A 8 37.65 24.17 -10.52
CA GLN A 8 36.49 24.75 -11.21
C GLN A 8 35.65 23.66 -11.88
N VAL A 9 36.25 22.55 -12.29
CA VAL A 9 35.59 21.39 -12.92
C VAL A 9 34.70 20.68 -11.89
N LEU A 10 35.14 20.54 -10.63
CA LEU A 10 34.37 19.89 -9.56
C LEU A 10 33.12 20.70 -9.13
N SER A 11 33.17 22.02 -9.26
CA SER A 11 32.00 22.87 -8.92
C SER A 11 30.92 22.82 -9.97
N LEU A 12 31.22 22.54 -11.23
CA LEU A 12 30.24 22.44 -12.31
C LEU A 12 29.51 21.09 -12.32
N VAL A 13 30.16 20.02 -11.87
CA VAL A 13 29.55 18.68 -11.79
C VAL A 13 28.53 18.60 -10.66
N SER A 14 28.71 19.33 -9.58
CA SER A 14 27.79 19.32 -8.44
C SER A 14 26.46 20.04 -8.71
N LEU A 15 26.42 21.00 -9.63
CA LEU A 15 25.19 21.75 -9.95
C LEU A 15 24.25 20.99 -10.90
N ALA A 16 24.78 20.06 -11.70
CA ALA A 16 23.99 19.27 -12.65
C ALA A 16 23.23 18.11 -12.01
N ALA A 17 23.58 17.69 -10.79
CA ALA A 17 22.95 16.59 -10.09
C ALA A 17 21.63 16.98 -9.39
N TRP A 18 21.38 18.26 -9.16
CA TRP A 18 20.20 18.76 -8.44
C TRP A 18 18.99 19.10 -9.32
N GLN A 19 19.15 19.04 -10.65
CA GLN A 19 18.08 19.38 -11.59
C GLN A 19 17.26 18.17 -12.08
N ARG A 20 17.46 16.96 -11.53
CA ARG A 20 16.67 15.78 -11.89
C ARG A 20 15.56 15.42 -10.91
N ALA A 21 15.14 16.32 -10.05
CA ALA A 21 13.81 16.29 -9.49
C ALA A 21 12.84 16.86 -10.55
N GLY A 22 12.78 16.23 -11.72
CA GLY A 22 11.72 16.47 -12.69
C GLY A 22 10.42 16.25 -11.93
N ALA A 23 9.60 17.29 -11.81
CA ALA A 23 8.24 17.14 -11.34
C ALA A 23 7.59 16.04 -12.18
N GLN A 24 7.48 14.84 -11.63
CA GLN A 24 6.75 13.77 -12.28
C GLN A 24 5.32 14.28 -12.40
N THR A 25 4.91 14.61 -13.61
CA THR A 25 3.52 14.98 -13.89
C THR A 25 2.68 13.76 -13.50
N PHE A 26 1.71 13.98 -12.63
CA PHE A 26 0.82 12.91 -12.19
C PHE A 26 0.10 12.31 -13.42
N ASP A 27 0.13 10.98 -13.53
CA ASP A 27 -0.55 10.26 -14.61
C ASP A 27 -2.06 10.24 -14.38
N HIS A 28 -2.78 11.12 -15.09
CA HIS A 28 -4.25 11.20 -15.06
C HIS A 28 -4.94 10.03 -15.77
N GLN A 29 -4.22 9.15 -16.45
CA GLN A 29 -4.75 7.91 -17.02
C GLN A 29 -4.74 6.78 -16.00
N TYR A 30 -4.05 6.97 -14.86
CA TYR A 30 -3.95 5.96 -13.79
C TYR A 30 -3.46 4.60 -14.30
N ALA A 31 -2.55 4.57 -15.29
CA ALA A 31 -2.17 3.36 -16.01
C ALA A 31 -1.65 2.25 -15.08
N ALA A 32 -0.81 2.58 -14.11
CA ALA A 32 -0.30 1.61 -13.13
C ALA A 32 -1.42 1.07 -12.22
N TRP A 33 -2.35 1.93 -11.80
CA TRP A 33 -3.50 1.54 -11.00
C TRP A 33 -4.48 0.67 -11.79
N ASP A 34 -4.80 1.05 -13.02
CA ASP A 34 -5.66 0.28 -13.92
C ASP A 34 -5.11 -1.11 -14.21
N ALA A 35 -3.79 -1.23 -14.41
CA ALA A 35 -3.13 -2.53 -14.59
C ALA A 35 -3.31 -3.46 -13.37
N LEU A 36 -3.18 -2.94 -12.15
CA LEU A 36 -3.43 -3.69 -10.93
C LEU A 36 -4.89 -4.12 -10.80
N LEU A 37 -5.83 -3.21 -11.09
CA LEU A 37 -7.26 -3.53 -11.06
C LEU A 37 -7.61 -4.63 -12.07
N LYS A 38 -7.14 -4.52 -13.31
CA LYS A 38 -7.35 -5.55 -14.34
C LYS A 38 -6.79 -6.91 -13.94
N LYS A 39 -5.70 -6.96 -13.21
CA LYS A 39 -5.09 -8.20 -12.74
C LYS A 39 -5.87 -8.84 -11.59
N HIS A 40 -6.37 -8.06 -10.64
CA HIS A 40 -6.88 -8.55 -9.37
C HIS A 40 -8.37 -8.36 -9.13
N VAL A 41 -9.07 -7.62 -9.99
CA VAL A 41 -10.53 -7.46 -9.91
C VAL A 41 -11.21 -8.32 -10.95
N ARG A 42 -12.20 -9.08 -10.53
CA ARG A 42 -13.02 -9.95 -11.40
C ARG A 42 -14.48 -9.56 -11.28
N TRP A 43 -15.14 -9.41 -12.42
CA TRP A 43 -16.58 -9.29 -12.46
C TRP A 43 -17.25 -10.63 -12.15
N LEU A 44 -18.31 -10.61 -11.39
CA LEU A 44 -19.15 -11.79 -11.21
C LEU A 44 -19.96 -12.07 -12.49
N PRO A 45 -20.49 -13.32 -12.63
CA PRO A 45 -21.26 -13.69 -13.84
C PRO A 45 -22.47 -12.81 -14.10
N ASP A 46 -23.06 -12.22 -13.07
CA ASP A 46 -24.20 -11.30 -13.16
C ASP A 46 -23.81 -9.90 -13.67
N GLN A 47 -22.52 -9.61 -13.79
CA GLN A 47 -21.93 -8.33 -14.21
C GLN A 47 -22.39 -7.10 -13.39
N LYS A 48 -23.06 -7.32 -12.27
CA LYS A 48 -23.52 -6.26 -11.37
C LYS A 48 -22.57 -6.02 -10.21
N GLN A 49 -21.72 -6.98 -9.90
CA GLN A 49 -20.78 -6.94 -8.79
C GLN A 49 -19.38 -7.35 -9.25
N SER A 50 -18.38 -6.82 -8.55
CA SER A 50 -16.98 -7.21 -8.73
C SER A 50 -16.42 -7.72 -7.42
N ARG A 51 -15.39 -8.55 -7.52
CA ARG A 51 -14.64 -9.10 -6.38
C ARG A 51 -13.17 -8.79 -6.52
N VAL A 52 -12.56 -8.34 -5.44
CA VAL A 52 -11.11 -8.09 -5.36
C VAL A 52 -10.41 -9.33 -4.80
N ALA A 53 -9.36 -9.78 -5.47
CA ALA A 53 -8.48 -10.85 -5.00
C ALA A 53 -7.41 -10.26 -4.05
N TYR A 54 -7.76 -10.00 -2.79
CA TYR A 54 -6.87 -9.38 -1.81
C TYR A 54 -5.54 -10.12 -1.60
N ALA A 55 -5.56 -11.46 -1.64
CA ALA A 55 -4.33 -12.24 -1.56
C ALA A 55 -3.38 -11.97 -2.74
N GLY A 56 -3.93 -11.77 -3.95
CA GLY A 56 -3.17 -11.39 -5.13
C GLY A 56 -2.61 -9.96 -5.03
N MET A 57 -3.41 -9.03 -4.53
CA MET A 57 -2.95 -7.66 -4.24
C MET A 57 -1.81 -7.65 -3.21
N ALA A 58 -1.91 -8.48 -2.17
CA ALA A 58 -0.86 -8.63 -1.18
C ALA A 58 0.44 -9.23 -1.75
N ALA A 59 0.35 -10.13 -2.74
CA ALA A 59 1.52 -10.65 -3.45
C ALA A 59 2.20 -9.58 -4.33
N ASP A 60 1.41 -8.68 -4.93
CA ASP A 60 1.90 -7.56 -5.76
C ASP A 60 2.08 -6.27 -4.95
N ARG A 61 2.33 -6.37 -3.65
CA ARG A 61 2.41 -5.22 -2.73
C ARG A 61 3.39 -4.13 -3.17
N ALA A 62 4.49 -4.50 -3.81
CA ALA A 62 5.47 -3.53 -4.32
C ALA A 62 4.85 -2.61 -5.39
N ALA A 63 4.06 -3.19 -6.32
CA ALA A 63 3.37 -2.42 -7.35
C ALA A 63 2.24 -1.56 -6.75
N LEU A 64 1.48 -2.09 -5.78
CA LEU A 64 0.48 -1.33 -5.06
C LEU A 64 1.10 -0.15 -4.31
N LYS A 65 2.23 -0.38 -3.62
CA LYS A 65 2.96 0.68 -2.91
C LYS A 65 3.41 1.79 -3.87
N ALA A 66 3.95 1.45 -5.04
CA ALA A 66 4.34 2.44 -6.04
C ALA A 66 3.16 3.32 -6.49
N VAL A 67 1.96 2.73 -6.64
CA VAL A 67 0.73 3.48 -6.93
C VAL A 67 0.36 4.43 -5.77
N LEU A 68 0.44 3.96 -4.52
CA LEU A 68 0.16 4.78 -3.34
C LEU A 68 1.17 5.93 -3.18
N ASP A 69 2.44 5.68 -3.46
CA ASP A 69 3.49 6.70 -3.45
C ASP A 69 3.22 7.78 -4.52
N ASN A 70 2.74 7.40 -5.72
CA ASN A 70 2.33 8.33 -6.76
C ASN A 70 1.15 9.21 -6.33
N PHE A 71 0.12 8.64 -5.69
CA PHE A 71 -0.98 9.43 -5.12
C PHE A 71 -0.50 10.38 -4.03
N SER A 72 0.39 9.91 -3.15
CA SER A 72 0.91 10.70 -2.03
C SER A 72 1.86 11.83 -2.47
N ALA A 73 2.46 11.72 -3.66
CA ALA A 73 3.37 12.72 -4.21
C ALA A 73 2.64 13.96 -4.76
N VAL A 74 1.32 13.91 -4.95
CA VAL A 74 0.55 15.05 -5.48
C VAL A 74 0.44 16.13 -4.40
N SER A 75 1.05 17.29 -4.66
CA SER A 75 0.99 18.42 -3.74
C SER A 75 -0.41 19.05 -3.69
N PRO A 76 -0.77 19.74 -2.59
CA PRO A 76 -2.04 20.47 -2.51
C PRO A 76 -2.23 21.49 -3.65
N ALA A 77 -1.16 22.16 -4.07
CA ALA A 77 -1.19 23.11 -5.17
C ALA A 77 -1.46 22.42 -6.53
N ALA A 78 -0.81 21.27 -6.78
CA ALA A 78 -1.07 20.48 -7.98
C ALA A 78 -2.51 19.97 -8.00
N PHE A 79 -3.02 19.47 -6.87
CA PHE A 79 -4.41 19.03 -6.75
C PHE A 79 -5.41 20.17 -6.98
N ALA A 80 -5.17 21.36 -6.43
CA ALA A 80 -6.03 22.54 -6.63
C ALA A 80 -6.05 23.02 -8.08
N GLY A 81 -4.99 22.77 -8.85
CA GLY A 81 -4.91 23.08 -10.29
C GLY A 81 -5.70 22.12 -11.18
N LEU A 82 -6.18 20.99 -10.65
CA LEU A 82 -6.99 20.04 -11.41
C LEU A 82 -8.42 20.56 -11.63
N SER A 83 -9.05 20.14 -12.74
CA SER A 83 -10.48 20.33 -12.92
C SER A 83 -11.28 19.57 -11.85
N ARG A 84 -12.51 19.99 -11.58
CA ARG A 84 -13.38 19.34 -10.58
C ARG A 84 -13.58 17.85 -10.87
N SER A 85 -13.71 17.44 -12.12
CA SER A 85 -13.84 16.03 -12.51
C SER A 85 -12.55 15.25 -12.25
N GLN A 86 -11.38 15.83 -12.51
CA GLN A 86 -10.09 15.22 -12.20
C GLN A 86 -9.84 15.10 -10.70
N GLN A 87 -10.21 16.14 -9.92
CA GLN A 87 -10.15 16.06 -8.45
C GLN A 87 -11.02 14.92 -7.91
N MET A 88 -12.24 14.78 -8.42
CA MET A 88 -13.14 13.70 -8.01
C MET A 88 -12.57 12.32 -8.39
N ALA A 89 -12.09 12.16 -9.63
CA ALA A 89 -11.47 10.91 -10.07
C ALA A 89 -10.24 10.56 -9.23
N PHE A 90 -9.39 11.54 -8.91
CA PHE A 90 -8.24 11.37 -8.04
C PHE A 90 -8.65 10.86 -6.66
N LEU A 91 -9.62 11.51 -6.02
CA LEU A 91 -10.06 11.14 -4.67
C LEU A 91 -10.66 9.74 -4.63
N ILE A 92 -11.48 9.37 -5.63
CA ILE A 92 -12.08 8.03 -5.71
C ILE A 92 -10.99 6.96 -5.87
N ASN A 93 -10.04 7.17 -6.79
CA ASN A 93 -8.98 6.20 -7.04
C ASN A 93 -8.02 6.08 -5.85
N ALA A 94 -7.62 7.20 -5.26
CA ALA A 94 -6.78 7.22 -4.06
C ALA A 94 -7.47 6.51 -2.90
N TYR A 95 -8.74 6.83 -2.61
CA TYR A 95 -9.52 6.16 -1.56
C TYR A 95 -9.55 4.64 -1.76
N ASN A 96 -9.85 4.18 -2.97
CA ASN A 96 -9.90 2.76 -3.28
C ASN A 96 -8.52 2.08 -3.11
N ALA A 97 -7.44 2.71 -3.58
CA ALA A 97 -6.09 2.17 -3.47
C ALA A 97 -5.65 2.03 -1.99
N PHE A 98 -5.86 3.07 -1.17
CA PHE A 98 -5.53 3.03 0.27
C PHE A 98 -6.41 2.02 1.02
N THR A 99 -7.69 1.90 0.67
CA THR A 99 -8.59 0.91 1.28
C THR A 99 -8.14 -0.53 0.96
N ILE A 100 -7.70 -0.79 -0.26
CA ILE A 100 -7.17 -2.10 -0.66
C ILE A 100 -5.87 -2.41 0.09
N GLU A 101 -4.94 -1.45 0.22
CA GLU A 101 -3.72 -1.64 1.01
C GLU A 101 -4.06 -1.95 2.47
N LEU A 102 -4.93 -1.18 3.09
CA LEU A 102 -5.38 -1.41 4.46
C LEU A 102 -5.96 -2.82 4.62
N THR A 103 -6.90 -3.19 3.74
CA THR A 103 -7.56 -4.50 3.79
C THR A 103 -6.58 -5.66 3.54
N SER A 104 -5.62 -5.47 2.63
CA SER A 104 -4.58 -6.47 2.32
C SER A 104 -3.58 -6.67 3.46
N SER A 105 -3.37 -5.65 4.29
CA SER A 105 -2.47 -5.71 5.45
C SER A 105 -3.14 -6.26 6.73
N LEU A 106 -4.47 -6.22 6.83
CA LEU A 106 -5.21 -6.72 8.00
C LEU A 106 -4.90 -8.19 8.39
N PRO A 107 -4.74 -9.15 7.47
CA PRO A 107 -4.38 -10.52 7.82
C PRO A 107 -3.03 -10.62 8.54
N ALA A 108 -2.07 -9.76 8.18
CA ALA A 108 -0.77 -9.69 8.87
C ALA A 108 -0.92 -9.13 10.30
N LEU A 109 -1.75 -8.11 10.47
CA LEU A 109 -2.06 -7.53 11.79
C LEU A 109 -2.88 -8.49 12.66
N ALA A 110 -3.80 -9.26 12.08
CA ALA A 110 -4.58 -10.27 12.78
C ALA A 110 -3.70 -11.40 13.31
N ARG A 111 -2.64 -11.79 12.61
CA ARG A 111 -1.65 -12.77 13.07
C ARG A 111 -0.87 -12.27 14.29
N LEU A 112 -0.55 -10.98 14.36
CA LEU A 112 0.09 -10.38 15.53
C LEU A 112 -0.85 -10.32 16.74
N ARG A 113 -2.16 -10.31 16.54
CA ARG A 113 -3.16 -10.24 17.62
C ARG A 113 -3.55 -11.62 18.18
N VAL A 114 -3.28 -12.70 17.47
CA VAL A 114 -3.68 -14.07 17.86
C VAL A 114 -2.63 -14.76 18.75
N GLU A 115 -1.50 -14.15 19.05
CA GLU A 115 -0.66 -14.57 20.18
C GLU A 115 -1.17 -14.02 21.52
N SER A 116 -2.47 -14.10 21.71
CA SER A 116 -3.04 -14.00 23.06
C SER A 116 -2.61 -15.24 23.87
N PRO A 117 -2.09 -15.10 25.08
CA PRO A 117 -1.51 -16.21 25.81
C PRO A 117 -2.56 -17.30 25.99
N ARG A 118 -2.24 -18.49 25.46
CA ARG A 118 -3.00 -19.72 25.65
C ARG A 118 -3.49 -19.79 27.08
N LYS A 119 -4.79 -19.70 27.31
CA LYS A 119 -5.46 -20.00 28.55
C LYS A 119 -4.85 -21.29 29.10
N ARG A 120 -4.06 -21.20 30.17
CA ARG A 120 -3.52 -22.37 30.87
C ARG A 120 -4.71 -23.23 31.24
N ARG A 121 -4.79 -24.38 30.60
CA ARG A 121 -5.71 -25.44 31.03
C ARG A 121 -5.33 -25.78 32.45
N MET A 122 -6.17 -25.40 33.39
CA MET A 122 -6.02 -25.87 34.76
C MET A 122 -6.09 -27.41 34.76
N PRO A 123 -5.16 -28.12 35.42
CA PRO A 123 -5.30 -29.55 35.59
C PRO A 123 -6.55 -29.82 36.41
N SER A 124 -7.46 -30.62 35.86
CA SER A 124 -8.62 -31.14 36.58
C SER A 124 -8.08 -31.99 37.76
N SER A 125 -8.21 -31.46 38.97
CA SER A 125 -7.99 -32.27 40.18
C SER A 125 -9.06 -33.39 40.17
N SER A 126 -8.58 -34.61 39.91
CA SER A 126 -9.36 -35.82 40.13
C SER A 126 -9.58 -35.98 41.64
N CYS A 127 -10.78 -35.69 42.09
CA CYS A 127 -11.25 -36.04 43.42
C CYS A 127 -11.55 -37.54 43.40
N SER A 128 -10.60 -38.36 43.87
CA SER A 128 -10.85 -39.78 44.16
C SER A 128 -11.59 -39.85 45.47
N SER A 129 -12.88 -40.11 45.40
CA SER A 129 -13.71 -40.51 46.54
C SER A 129 -13.51 -41.97 46.82
N SER A 130 -12.69 -42.28 47.79
CA SER A 130 -12.63 -43.62 48.42
C SER A 130 -13.77 -43.74 49.42
N ALA A 131 -14.85 -44.39 49.04
CA ALA A 131 -15.84 -44.88 49.97
C ALA A 131 -15.38 -46.27 50.45
N SER A 132 -14.92 -46.34 51.73
CA SER A 132 -14.78 -47.60 52.48
C SER A 132 -16.11 -47.97 53.05
N ALA A 133 -16.48 -49.21 52.78
CA ALA A 133 -17.58 -49.90 53.44
C ALA A 133 -17.17 -50.33 54.90
N LEU A 134 -18.14 -50.22 55.79
CA LEU A 134 -18.46 -51.18 56.87
C LEU A 134 -19.93 -51.05 57.21
#